data_b54080a642cc35122ba376c7990f6aa7
#
_entry.id   b54080a642cc35122ba376c7990f6aa7
#
_cell.length_a   1.000
_cell.length_b   1.000
_cell.length_c   1.000
_cell.angle_alpha   90.00
_cell.angle_beta   90.00
_cell.angle_gamma   90.00
#
_symmetry.space_group_name_H-M   'P 1'
#
loop_
_entity.id
_entity.type
_entity.pdbx_description
1 polymer ?
#
loop_
_entity_poly.entity_id
_entity_poly.type
_entity_poly.pdbx_seq_one_letter_code
_entity_poly.pdbx_strand_id
1 'polypeptide(L)'
;DGEYLINAQGEDVVAGIRTPQQITKIGSQRWAERAGISEEDRVAKYPSMEEAMPEIYRQLDELQTKLENHYHDMQDMEFTVQEGKLWFLQTRNGKRTGAAMVKIAIDLLHQGMIDEKTALKRIEPNKLDELLHPVFDKVAEKQAKVWVKGLPASPGAATGQIVFFAD
;
A
#
# COMPACT_ATOMS: atom_id res chain seq x y z
N ASP A 1 0.45 -3.32 -5.44
CA ASP A 1 1.61 -3.12 -4.54
C ASP A 1 1.48 -4.02 -3.33
N GLY A 2 2.62 -4.39 -2.74
CA GLY A 2 2.69 -5.23 -1.55
C GLY A 2 4.12 -5.37 -1.08
N GLU A 3 4.28 -6.06 0.04
CA GLU A 3 5.56 -6.21 0.72
C GLU A 3 5.76 -7.67 1.13
N TYR A 4 7.01 -8.08 1.28
CA TYR A 4 7.37 -9.39 1.80
C TYR A 4 8.60 -9.31 2.72
N LEU A 5 8.75 -10.27 3.61
CA LEU A 5 9.90 -10.44 4.49
C LEU A 5 10.41 -11.87 4.41
N ILE A 6 11.74 -12.02 4.38
CA ILE A 6 12.40 -13.32 4.39
C ILE A 6 12.58 -13.78 5.84
N ASN A 7 12.23 -15.03 6.13
CA ASN A 7 12.33 -15.66 7.46
C ASN A 7 11.68 -14.79 8.55
N ALA A 8 10.41 -14.44 8.35
CA ALA A 8 9.64 -13.60 9.24
C ALA A 8 8.25 -14.19 9.50
N GLN A 9 7.61 -13.74 10.56
CA GLN A 9 6.21 -13.99 10.84
C GLN A 9 5.39 -12.72 10.57
N GLY A 10 4.06 -12.84 10.48
CA GLY A 10 3.18 -11.72 10.21
C GLY A 10 3.33 -10.57 11.22
N GLU A 11 3.63 -10.89 12.48
CA GLU A 11 3.89 -9.91 13.54
C GLU A 11 5.10 -9.03 13.24
N ASP A 12 6.14 -9.56 12.60
CA ASP A 12 7.35 -8.80 12.24
C ASP A 12 7.04 -7.67 11.23
N VAL A 13 6.09 -7.91 10.34
CA VAL A 13 5.61 -6.92 9.36
C VAL A 13 4.83 -5.81 10.07
N VAL A 14 3.89 -6.19 10.94
CA VAL A 14 3.00 -5.25 11.65
C VAL A 14 3.76 -4.42 12.68
N ALA A 15 4.73 -5.02 13.37
CA ALA A 15 5.52 -4.35 14.40
C ALA A 15 6.55 -3.35 13.83
N GLY A 16 6.81 -3.37 12.53
CA GLY A 16 7.76 -2.46 11.88
C GLY A 16 9.21 -2.61 12.33
N ILE A 17 9.58 -3.75 12.91
CA ILE A 17 10.93 -4.04 13.45
C ILE A 17 11.93 -4.26 12.32
N ARG A 18 11.46 -4.74 11.18
CA ARG A 18 12.28 -5.02 10.00
C ARG A 18 11.72 -4.25 8.80
N THR A 19 12.61 -3.82 7.92
CA THR A 19 12.21 -3.17 6.65
C THR A 19 11.75 -4.22 5.66
N PRO A 20 10.47 -4.24 5.25
CA PRO A 20 9.98 -5.18 4.26
C PRO A 20 10.49 -4.81 2.86
N GLN A 21 10.61 -5.82 2.03
CA GLN A 21 10.95 -5.69 0.62
C GLN A 21 9.69 -5.63 -0.23
N GLN A 22 9.75 -4.92 -1.34
CA GLN A 22 8.59 -4.71 -2.22
C GLN A 22 8.35 -5.92 -3.13
N ILE A 23 7.11 -6.19 -3.46
CA ILE A 23 6.72 -7.28 -4.36
C ILE A 23 7.21 -6.99 -5.78
N THR A 24 6.94 -5.79 -6.30
CA THR A 24 7.27 -5.42 -7.68
C THR A 24 8.60 -4.66 -7.77
N LYS A 25 9.32 -4.83 -8.88
CA LYS A 25 10.55 -4.10 -9.17
C LYS A 25 10.31 -2.58 -9.17
N ILE A 26 9.24 -2.15 -9.83
CA ILE A 26 8.90 -0.72 -9.89
C ILE A 26 8.55 -0.13 -8.51
N GLY A 27 7.90 -0.91 -7.66
CA GLY A 27 7.63 -0.57 -6.26
C GLY A 27 8.92 -0.41 -5.45
N SER A 28 9.85 -1.36 -5.63
CA SER A 28 11.17 -1.34 -4.99
C SER A 28 12.01 -0.14 -5.42
N GLN A 29 12.02 0.19 -6.70
CA GLN A 29 12.72 1.38 -7.22
C GLN A 29 12.16 2.68 -6.65
N ARG A 30 10.84 2.85 -6.63
CA ARG A 30 10.17 4.02 -6.04
C ARG A 30 10.39 4.13 -4.53
N TRP A 31 10.46 3.00 -3.85
CA TRP A 31 10.78 2.96 -2.43
C TRP A 31 12.22 3.41 -2.17
N ALA A 32 13.19 2.87 -2.92
CA ALA A 32 14.61 3.21 -2.81
C ALA A 32 14.87 4.70 -3.11
N GLU A 33 14.25 5.24 -4.16
CA GLU A 33 14.32 6.66 -4.50
C GLU A 33 13.88 7.55 -3.32
N ARG A 34 12.74 7.20 -2.69
CA ARG A 34 12.23 7.93 -1.52
C ARG A 34 13.10 7.79 -0.28
N ALA A 35 13.76 6.65 -0.13
CA ALA A 35 14.67 6.35 0.98
C ALA A 35 16.08 6.88 0.76
N GLY A 36 16.41 7.42 -0.42
CA GLY A 36 17.76 7.88 -0.78
C GLY A 36 18.76 6.73 -0.93
N ILE A 37 18.30 5.55 -1.30
CA ILE A 37 19.10 4.33 -1.50
C ILE A 37 19.48 4.23 -2.99
N SER A 38 20.75 3.95 -3.28
CA SER A 38 21.21 3.75 -4.66
C SER A 38 20.60 2.48 -5.27
N GLU A 39 20.49 2.42 -6.60
CA GLU A 39 19.99 1.22 -7.28
C GLU A 39 20.88 -0.01 -7.01
N GLU A 40 22.19 0.20 -6.90
CA GLU A 40 23.14 -0.85 -6.58
C GLU A 40 22.88 -1.45 -5.19
N ASP A 41 22.72 -0.60 -4.18
CA ASP A 41 22.38 -1.03 -2.82
C ASP A 41 20.98 -1.63 -2.74
N ARG A 42 20.01 -1.11 -3.51
CA ARG A 42 18.66 -1.68 -3.59
C ARG A 42 18.70 -3.12 -4.09
N VAL A 43 19.35 -3.36 -5.22
CA VAL A 43 19.45 -4.72 -5.80
C VAL A 43 20.20 -5.67 -4.88
N ALA A 44 21.27 -5.19 -4.21
CA ALA A 44 22.06 -6.03 -3.34
C ALA A 44 21.40 -6.38 -2.01
N LYS A 45 20.63 -5.45 -1.41
CA LYS A 45 20.12 -5.58 -0.04
C LYS A 45 18.59 -5.69 0.04
N TYR A 46 17.89 -5.13 -0.94
CA TYR A 46 16.42 -5.00 -0.95
C TYR A 46 15.80 -5.36 -2.31
N PRO A 47 16.19 -6.50 -2.93
CA PRO A 47 15.60 -6.89 -4.21
C PRO A 47 14.08 -7.06 -4.05
N SER A 48 13.32 -6.74 -5.09
CA SER A 48 11.90 -7.07 -5.12
C SER A 48 11.68 -8.59 -5.21
N MET A 49 10.46 -9.06 -4.87
CA MET A 49 10.09 -10.45 -5.09
C MET A 49 10.18 -10.83 -6.58
N GLU A 50 9.78 -9.91 -7.46
CA GLU A 50 9.89 -10.06 -8.92
C GLU A 50 11.32 -10.40 -9.38
N GLU A 51 12.33 -9.79 -8.73
CA GLU A 51 13.74 -10.03 -9.03
C GLU A 51 14.31 -11.26 -8.29
N ALA A 52 13.97 -11.42 -7.03
CA ALA A 52 14.53 -12.47 -6.17
C ALA A 52 13.85 -13.84 -6.37
N MET A 53 12.57 -13.85 -6.71
CA MET A 53 11.75 -15.06 -6.84
C MET A 53 10.77 -14.94 -8.03
N PRO A 54 11.27 -14.79 -9.27
CA PRO A 54 10.44 -14.45 -10.43
C PRO A 54 9.33 -15.46 -10.70
N GLU A 55 9.58 -16.74 -10.47
CA GLU A 55 8.56 -17.78 -10.67
C GLU A 55 7.43 -17.71 -9.64
N ILE A 56 7.77 -17.42 -8.38
CA ILE A 56 6.78 -17.20 -7.31
C ILE A 56 5.98 -15.92 -7.57
N TYR A 57 6.67 -14.86 -7.99
CA TYR A 57 6.02 -13.60 -8.37
C TYR A 57 5.00 -13.82 -9.49
N ARG A 58 5.35 -14.57 -10.54
CA ARG A 58 4.43 -14.88 -11.64
C ARG A 58 3.18 -15.62 -11.14
N GLN A 59 3.35 -16.62 -10.26
CA GLN A 59 2.22 -17.34 -9.67
C GLN A 59 1.33 -16.42 -8.82
N LEU A 60 1.94 -15.51 -8.05
CA LEU A 60 1.21 -14.54 -7.25
C LEU A 60 0.40 -13.57 -8.13
N ASP A 61 1.00 -13.08 -9.21
CA ASP A 61 0.36 -12.16 -10.17
C ASP A 61 -0.82 -12.83 -10.91
N GLU A 62 -0.67 -14.08 -11.34
CA GLU A 62 -1.76 -14.87 -11.92
C GLU A 62 -2.91 -15.09 -10.94
N LEU A 63 -2.61 -15.37 -9.66
CA LEU A 63 -3.61 -15.55 -8.62
C LEU A 63 -4.32 -14.25 -8.27
N GLN A 64 -3.58 -13.15 -8.17
CA GLN A 64 -4.16 -11.81 -7.98
C GLN A 64 -5.17 -11.50 -9.09
N THR A 65 -4.75 -11.62 -10.34
CA THR A 65 -5.61 -11.38 -11.50
C THR A 65 -6.87 -12.25 -11.47
N LYS A 66 -6.73 -13.52 -11.09
CA LYS A 66 -7.86 -14.45 -10.99
C LYS A 66 -8.84 -14.03 -9.87
N LEU A 67 -8.33 -13.58 -8.73
CA LEU A 67 -9.15 -13.13 -7.61
C LEU A 67 -9.87 -11.81 -7.94
N GLU A 68 -9.17 -10.84 -8.52
CA GLU A 68 -9.77 -9.57 -8.93
C GLU A 68 -10.88 -9.77 -9.96
N ASN A 69 -10.67 -10.65 -10.94
CA ASN A 69 -11.70 -11.03 -11.91
C ASN A 69 -12.90 -11.76 -11.27
N HIS A 70 -12.66 -12.57 -10.24
CA HIS A 70 -13.73 -13.29 -9.55
C HIS A 70 -14.58 -12.37 -8.67
N TYR A 71 -13.94 -11.49 -7.90
CA TYR A 71 -14.64 -10.59 -6.98
C TYR A 71 -15.05 -9.27 -7.63
N HIS A 72 -14.56 -8.98 -8.82
CA HIS A 72 -14.72 -7.70 -9.51
C HIS A 72 -14.29 -6.51 -8.63
N ASP A 73 -13.29 -6.72 -7.77
CA ASP A 73 -12.76 -5.72 -6.85
C ASP A 73 -11.30 -6.02 -6.49
N MET A 74 -10.59 -4.98 -6.06
CA MET A 74 -9.24 -5.08 -5.52
C MET A 74 -9.24 -5.94 -4.25
N GLN A 75 -8.31 -6.89 -4.18
CA GLN A 75 -8.18 -7.81 -3.06
C GLN A 75 -6.92 -7.54 -2.25
N ASP A 76 -7.07 -7.60 -0.93
CA ASP A 76 -5.97 -7.65 0.03
C ASP A 76 -5.64 -9.12 0.29
N MET A 77 -4.37 -9.51 0.08
CA MET A 77 -3.95 -10.89 0.05
C MET A 77 -2.80 -11.14 1.02
N GLU A 78 -2.90 -12.22 1.76
CA GLU A 78 -1.82 -12.72 2.61
C GLU A 78 -1.31 -14.05 2.07
N PHE A 79 0.01 -14.20 2.01
CA PHE A 79 0.66 -15.40 1.49
C PHE A 79 1.95 -15.71 2.23
N THR A 80 2.44 -16.92 2.07
CA THR A 80 3.78 -17.33 2.48
C THR A 80 4.46 -18.16 1.39
N VAL A 81 5.78 -18.17 1.42
CA VAL A 81 6.60 -19.01 0.54
C VAL A 81 7.41 -19.94 1.41
N GLN A 82 7.24 -21.23 1.22
CA GLN A 82 7.98 -22.27 1.92
C GLN A 82 8.49 -23.31 0.93
N GLU A 83 9.79 -23.61 1.02
CA GLU A 83 10.43 -24.61 0.14
C GLU A 83 10.21 -24.35 -1.36
N GLY A 84 10.25 -23.06 -1.77
CA GLY A 84 10.03 -22.65 -3.15
C GLY A 84 8.59 -22.77 -3.64
N LYS A 85 7.63 -22.96 -2.75
CA LYS A 85 6.21 -23.07 -3.05
C LYS A 85 5.42 -21.91 -2.45
N LEU A 86 4.55 -21.32 -3.26
CA LEU A 86 3.61 -20.27 -2.81
C LEU A 86 2.41 -20.91 -2.10
N TRP A 87 2.08 -20.38 -0.93
CA TRP A 87 0.89 -20.72 -0.14
C TRP A 87 0.07 -19.49 0.09
N PHE A 88 -1.18 -19.55 -0.33
CA PHE A 88 -2.17 -18.51 -0.06
C PHE A 88 -2.78 -18.74 1.31
N LEU A 89 -2.78 -17.71 2.16
CA LEU A 89 -3.28 -17.80 3.53
C LEU A 89 -4.66 -17.17 3.66
N GLN A 90 -4.85 -15.98 3.07
CA GLN A 90 -6.09 -15.24 3.18
C GLN A 90 -6.27 -14.28 2.01
N THR A 91 -7.52 -14.04 1.63
CA THR A 91 -7.93 -12.91 0.79
C THR A 91 -9.13 -12.22 1.40
N ARG A 92 -9.20 -10.90 1.23
CA ARG A 92 -10.33 -10.07 1.69
C ARG A 92 -10.44 -8.81 0.82
N ASN A 93 -11.61 -8.16 0.87
CA ASN A 93 -11.76 -6.85 0.26
C ASN A 93 -10.83 -5.85 0.95
N GLY A 94 -9.99 -5.19 0.17
CA GLY A 94 -9.02 -4.25 0.70
C GLY A 94 -9.69 -3.04 1.36
N LYS A 95 -9.25 -2.71 2.58
CA LYS A 95 -9.60 -1.44 3.21
C LYS A 95 -8.96 -0.30 2.43
N ARG A 96 -9.68 0.81 2.28
CA ARG A 96 -9.25 1.94 1.46
C ARG A 96 -9.65 3.28 2.07
N THR A 97 -8.77 4.27 1.96
CA THR A 97 -9.07 5.68 2.25
C THR A 97 -10.04 6.24 1.23
N GLY A 98 -10.64 7.39 1.48
CA GLY A 98 -11.54 8.05 0.54
C GLY A 98 -10.91 8.27 -0.85
N ALA A 99 -9.65 8.72 -0.91
CA ALA A 99 -8.93 8.89 -2.16
C ALA A 99 -8.68 7.56 -2.91
N ALA A 100 -8.27 6.52 -2.19
CA ALA A 100 -8.05 5.19 -2.78
C ALA A 100 -9.38 4.59 -3.27
N MET A 101 -10.48 4.77 -2.54
CA MET A 101 -11.81 4.30 -2.93
C MET A 101 -12.24 4.86 -4.30
N VAL A 102 -12.12 6.18 -4.48
CA VAL A 102 -12.46 6.84 -5.75
C VAL A 102 -11.57 6.33 -6.88
N LYS A 103 -10.26 6.30 -6.64
CA LYS A 103 -9.30 5.85 -7.66
C LYS A 103 -9.55 4.39 -8.09
N ILE A 104 -9.75 3.49 -7.14
CA ILE A 104 -10.01 2.07 -7.43
C ILE A 104 -11.32 1.91 -8.21
N ALA A 105 -12.40 2.61 -7.83
CA ALA A 105 -13.65 2.56 -8.55
C ALA A 105 -13.50 3.02 -10.02
N ILE A 106 -12.73 4.08 -10.25
CA ILE A 106 -12.45 4.58 -11.60
C ILE A 106 -11.57 3.61 -12.40
N ASP A 107 -10.53 3.06 -11.77
CA ASP A 107 -9.64 2.11 -12.44
C ASP A 107 -10.38 0.82 -12.84
N LEU A 108 -11.22 0.28 -11.99
CA LEU A 108 -12.05 -0.89 -12.29
C LEU A 108 -13.10 -0.62 -13.38
N LEU A 109 -13.67 0.59 -13.41
CA LEU A 109 -14.55 1.04 -14.48
C LEU A 109 -13.80 1.12 -15.83
N HIS A 110 -12.63 1.75 -15.86
CA HIS A 110 -11.82 1.86 -17.08
C HIS A 110 -11.32 0.50 -17.59
N GLN A 111 -11.12 -0.46 -16.69
CA GLN A 111 -10.78 -1.85 -17.04
C GLN A 111 -11.99 -2.65 -17.54
N GLY A 112 -13.19 -2.10 -17.46
CA GLY A 112 -14.42 -2.81 -17.83
C GLY A 112 -14.84 -3.91 -16.85
N MET A 113 -14.26 -3.95 -15.65
CA MET A 113 -14.62 -4.92 -14.60
C MET A 113 -15.97 -4.62 -13.97
N ILE A 114 -16.34 -3.35 -13.90
CA ILE A 114 -17.60 -2.88 -13.31
C ILE A 114 -18.23 -1.81 -14.22
N ASP A 115 -19.53 -1.63 -14.08
CA ASP A 115 -20.26 -0.56 -14.75
C ASP A 115 -20.27 0.75 -13.92
N GLU A 116 -20.69 1.85 -14.54
CA GLU A 116 -20.77 3.18 -13.90
C GLU A 116 -21.65 3.17 -12.65
N LYS A 117 -22.77 2.45 -12.71
CA LYS A 117 -23.71 2.34 -11.57
C LYS A 117 -23.05 1.64 -10.38
N THR A 118 -22.29 0.59 -10.64
CA THR A 118 -21.54 -0.15 -9.60
C THR A 118 -20.41 0.72 -9.07
N ALA A 119 -19.68 1.42 -9.93
CA ALA A 119 -18.63 2.34 -9.51
C ALA A 119 -19.18 3.41 -8.55
N LEU A 120 -20.30 4.05 -8.90
CA LEU A 120 -20.96 5.03 -8.03
C LEU A 120 -21.42 4.43 -6.70
N LYS A 121 -22.00 3.23 -6.70
CA LYS A 121 -22.45 2.56 -5.48
C LYS A 121 -21.31 2.20 -4.51
N ARG A 122 -20.09 2.04 -5.02
CA ARG A 122 -18.90 1.76 -4.21
C ARG A 122 -18.31 3.00 -3.55
N ILE A 123 -18.75 4.18 -3.94
CA ILE A 123 -18.34 5.43 -3.32
C ILE A 123 -19.17 5.64 -2.05
N GLU A 124 -18.54 5.49 -0.90
CA GLU A 124 -19.14 5.77 0.40
C GLU A 124 -19.09 7.28 0.68
N PRO A 125 -20.24 7.99 0.76
CA PRO A 125 -20.25 9.44 0.94
C PRO A 125 -19.45 9.92 2.15
N ASN A 126 -19.54 9.21 3.26
CA ASN A 126 -18.83 9.56 4.49
C ASN A 126 -17.30 9.54 4.35
N LYS A 127 -16.77 8.73 3.44
CA LYS A 127 -15.33 8.69 3.14
C LYS A 127 -14.88 9.81 2.21
N LEU A 128 -15.82 10.45 1.50
CA LEU A 128 -15.50 11.64 0.70
C LEU A 128 -15.15 12.84 1.58
N ASP A 129 -15.68 12.91 2.79
CA ASP A 129 -15.36 13.97 3.75
C ASP A 129 -13.85 13.98 4.08
N GLU A 130 -13.19 12.82 4.03
CA GLU A 130 -11.73 12.73 4.19
C GLU A 130 -10.97 13.59 3.17
N LEU A 131 -11.53 13.75 1.96
CA LEU A 131 -10.92 14.52 0.86
C LEU A 131 -11.08 16.04 1.05
N LEU A 132 -11.97 16.46 1.93
CA LEU A 132 -12.22 17.86 2.26
C LEU A 132 -11.34 18.38 3.40
N HIS A 133 -10.63 17.50 4.09
CA HIS A 133 -9.71 17.91 5.13
C HIS A 133 -8.51 18.69 4.55
N PRO A 134 -8.05 19.75 5.23
CA PRO A 134 -6.84 20.45 4.86
C PRO A 134 -5.65 19.50 4.76
N VAL A 135 -4.85 19.63 3.72
CA VAL A 135 -3.61 18.87 3.51
C VAL A 135 -2.47 19.84 3.27
N PHE A 136 -1.26 19.44 3.58
CA PHE A 136 -0.08 20.22 3.23
C PHE A 136 0.17 20.20 1.72
N ASP A 137 0.71 21.30 1.20
CA ASP A 137 1.26 21.29 -0.14
C ASP A 137 2.41 20.27 -0.23
N LYS A 138 2.34 19.37 -1.20
CA LYS A 138 3.27 18.23 -1.34
C LYS A 138 4.73 18.66 -1.54
N VAL A 139 4.97 19.82 -2.15
CA VAL A 139 6.31 20.34 -2.37
C VAL A 139 6.85 20.93 -1.07
N ALA A 140 6.05 21.76 -0.39
CA ALA A 140 6.41 22.35 0.89
C ALA A 140 6.64 21.28 1.97
N GLU A 141 5.80 20.24 2.02
CA GLU A 141 5.94 19.12 2.94
C GLU A 141 7.28 18.37 2.76
N LYS A 142 7.69 18.11 1.52
CA LYS A 142 8.98 17.47 1.23
C LYS A 142 10.19 18.31 1.64
N GLN A 143 10.06 19.63 1.63
CA GLN A 143 11.12 20.58 2.01
C GLN A 143 11.10 20.89 3.51
N ALA A 144 10.01 20.57 4.19
CA ALA A 144 9.87 20.87 5.62
C ALA A 144 10.77 19.97 6.48
N LYS A 145 11.33 20.59 7.53
CA LYS A 145 12.10 19.84 8.53
C LYS A 145 11.13 19.07 9.43
N VAL A 146 11.25 17.76 9.43
CA VAL A 146 10.52 16.89 10.37
C VAL A 146 11.16 17.00 11.76
N TRP A 147 10.42 17.48 12.74
CA TRP A 147 10.89 17.61 14.12
C TRP A 147 10.65 16.34 14.94
N VAL A 148 9.51 15.70 14.72
CA VAL A 148 9.10 14.51 15.48
C VAL A 148 8.10 13.71 14.66
N LYS A 149 8.04 12.41 14.88
CA LYS A 149 7.00 11.51 14.36
C LYS A 149 6.21 10.94 15.52
N GLY A 150 4.87 10.94 15.38
CA GLY A 150 3.94 10.39 16.36
C GLY A 150 2.94 9.44 15.72
N LEU A 151 2.03 8.90 16.51
CA LEU A 151 0.94 8.07 16.02
C LEU A 151 -0.13 8.97 15.37
N PRO A 152 -0.66 8.61 14.19
CA PRO A 152 -1.73 9.35 13.55
C PRO A 152 -3.03 9.20 14.34
N ALA A 153 -3.62 10.33 14.75
CA ALA A 153 -4.89 10.33 15.49
C ALA A 153 -6.08 10.73 14.60
N SER A 154 -5.86 11.51 13.55
CA SER A 154 -6.88 12.01 12.64
C SER A 154 -6.27 12.27 11.26
N PRO A 155 -7.03 12.15 10.15
CA PRO A 155 -6.57 12.59 8.85
C PRO A 155 -6.48 14.13 8.77
N GLY A 156 -5.68 14.63 7.83
CA GLY A 156 -5.54 16.06 7.54
C GLY A 156 -4.32 16.71 8.15
N ALA A 157 -4.29 18.05 8.05
CA ALA A 157 -3.23 18.91 8.54
C ALA A 157 -3.80 20.00 9.45
N ALA A 158 -3.06 20.40 10.47
CA ALA A 158 -3.44 21.46 11.36
C ALA A 158 -2.26 22.36 11.70
N THR A 159 -2.55 23.61 12.00
CA THR A 159 -1.60 24.58 12.56
C THR A 159 -2.15 25.12 13.86
N GLY A 160 -1.30 25.32 14.85
CA GLY A 160 -1.73 25.84 16.15
C GLY A 160 -0.61 25.88 17.17
N GLN A 161 -0.96 26.28 18.38
CA GLN A 161 -0.06 26.25 19.52
C GLN A 161 0.05 24.82 20.07
N ILE A 162 1.26 24.44 20.47
CA ILE A 162 1.46 23.16 21.14
C ILE A 162 0.89 23.25 22.56
N VAL A 163 -0.01 22.33 22.89
CA VAL A 163 -0.60 22.17 24.22
C VAL A 163 -0.25 20.80 24.75
N PHE A 164 0.27 20.73 25.97
CA PHE A 164 0.70 19.47 26.58
C PHE A 164 -0.36 18.84 27.50
N PHE A 165 -1.34 19.61 27.90
CA PHE A 165 -2.43 19.16 28.77
C PHE A 165 -3.76 19.64 28.20
N ALA A 166 -4.77 18.78 28.28
CA ALA A 166 -6.15 19.14 27.98
C ALA A 166 -6.74 19.70 29.27
N ASP A 167 -7.01 21.01 29.30
CA ASP A 167 -7.75 21.67 30.39
C ASP A 167 -9.26 21.65 30.06
#